data_7aed2b74884788e59ee4128db09fc936
#
_entry.id   7aed2b74884788e59ee4128db09fc936
#
_cell.length_a   1.000
_cell.length_b   1.000
_cell.length_c   1.000
_cell.angle_alpha   90.00
_cell.angle_beta   90.00
_cell.angle_gamma   90.00
#
_symmetry.space_group_name_H-M   'P 1'
#
loop_
_entity.id
_entity.type
_entity.pdbx_description
1 polymer ?
#
loop_
_entity_poly.entity_id
_entity_poly.type
_entity_poly.pdbx_seq_one_letter_code
_entity_poly.pdbx_strand_id
1 'polypeptide(L)'
;MTSTCGGMVGPSFGFINRQFVKADKPDLRFNNFGAEDRMWLSPEGGRFSLWFKPGAEQTLDNWYTAPAINEGAYEITSDANDDAYCRMETRMKLQNASATEFDLEVRREVRLLNEADMAGLFGTAAIHFSVDGVKMVAYETINTVTNRGPAMTKDGGLVSIWILGMQNSGPRTVVVVPYRQGDETQRGPVVKSDYFGHVPPERLKVTPEAILFRADGEY
;
A
#
# COMPACT_ATOMS: atom_id res chain seq x y z
N MET A 1 -14.64 3.30 -5.87
CA MET A 1 -14.20 1.95 -6.20
C MET A 1 -15.10 0.97 -5.49
N THR A 2 -15.66 0.06 -6.23
CA THR A 2 -16.51 -0.99 -5.68
C THR A 2 -16.04 -2.31 -6.25
N SER A 3 -15.94 -3.30 -5.42
CA SER A 3 -15.75 -4.67 -5.84
C SER A 3 -16.86 -5.51 -5.27
N THR A 4 -17.04 -6.69 -5.79
CA THR A 4 -17.94 -7.67 -5.20
C THR A 4 -17.42 -8.19 -3.87
N CYS A 5 -16.17 -7.96 -3.55
CA CYS A 5 -15.56 -8.29 -2.26
C CYS A 5 -15.43 -7.03 -1.42
N GLY A 6 -16.52 -6.60 -0.77
CA GLY A 6 -16.48 -5.57 0.26
C GLY A 6 -15.99 -4.18 -0.18
N GLY A 7 -16.25 -3.78 -1.42
CA GLY A 7 -15.85 -2.44 -1.90
C GLY A 7 -14.44 -2.35 -2.46
N MET A 8 -13.82 -3.47 -2.82
CA MET A 8 -12.49 -3.52 -3.41
C MET A 8 -12.53 -3.48 -4.92
N VAL A 9 -11.66 -2.70 -5.53
CA VAL A 9 -11.42 -2.73 -6.97
C VAL A 9 -9.93 -2.55 -7.22
N GLY A 10 -9.36 -3.47 -7.98
CA GLY A 10 -7.98 -3.36 -8.41
C GLY A 10 -6.98 -3.24 -7.27
N PRO A 11 -6.02 -2.32 -7.35
CA PRO A 11 -4.91 -2.24 -6.40
C PRO A 11 -5.29 -1.68 -5.03
N SER A 12 -6.49 -1.16 -4.87
CA SER A 12 -6.91 -0.47 -3.64
C SER A 12 -8.20 -1.03 -3.09
N PHE A 13 -8.37 -1.02 -1.78
CA PHE A 13 -9.61 -1.33 -1.11
C PHE A 13 -9.84 -0.39 0.09
N GLY A 14 -11.03 -0.46 0.68
CA GLY A 14 -11.42 0.33 1.82
C GLY A 14 -12.31 1.52 1.45
N PHE A 15 -12.47 2.42 2.39
CA PHE A 15 -13.37 3.56 2.24
C PHE A 15 -12.75 4.63 1.34
N ILE A 16 -13.53 5.10 0.36
CA ILE A 16 -13.16 6.23 -0.46
C ILE A 16 -13.93 7.45 0.01
N ASN A 17 -13.21 8.47 0.44
CA ASN A 17 -13.83 9.74 0.76
C ASN A 17 -14.27 10.44 -0.54
N ARG A 18 -15.57 10.33 -0.85
CA ARG A 18 -16.17 10.91 -2.08
C ARG A 18 -16.04 12.42 -2.19
N GLN A 19 -15.75 13.12 -1.09
CA GLN A 19 -15.51 14.57 -1.13
C GLN A 19 -14.22 14.92 -1.85
N PHE A 20 -13.25 14.00 -1.86
CA PHE A 20 -11.98 14.15 -2.58
C PHE A 20 -11.99 13.51 -3.98
N VAL A 21 -12.92 12.60 -4.22
CA VAL A 21 -13.11 12.00 -5.55
C VAL A 21 -14.05 12.91 -6.34
N LYS A 22 -13.50 13.95 -6.95
CA LYS A 22 -14.24 14.79 -7.89
C LYS A 22 -14.22 14.09 -9.25
N ALA A 23 -15.30 13.35 -9.52
CA ALA A 23 -15.51 12.63 -10.79
C ALA A 23 -15.53 13.54 -12.03
N ASP A 24 -15.68 14.84 -11.84
CA ASP A 24 -15.94 15.84 -12.87
C ASP A 24 -14.72 16.71 -13.20
N LYS A 25 -13.55 16.42 -12.67
CA LYS A 25 -12.31 17.08 -13.08
C LYS A 25 -11.49 16.18 -13.99
N PRO A 26 -11.63 16.30 -15.31
CA PRO A 26 -10.85 15.51 -16.27
C PRO A 26 -9.34 15.76 -16.18
N ASP A 27 -8.93 16.83 -15.50
CA ASP A 27 -7.52 17.23 -15.35
C ASP A 27 -6.81 16.59 -14.15
N LEU A 28 -7.52 15.83 -13.31
CA LEU A 28 -6.85 15.07 -12.26
C LEU A 28 -6.18 13.85 -12.93
N ARG A 29 -4.92 14.04 -13.32
CA ARG A 29 -4.04 12.99 -13.85
C ARG A 29 -3.92 11.79 -12.92
N PHE A 30 -4.37 11.93 -11.67
CA PHE A 30 -4.21 10.92 -10.65
C PHE A 30 -5.17 11.15 -9.48
N ASN A 31 -5.91 10.10 -9.12
CA ASN A 31 -6.71 10.09 -7.90
C ASN A 31 -5.98 9.24 -6.85
N ASN A 32 -5.21 9.90 -5.99
CA ASN A 32 -4.44 9.28 -4.92
C ASN A 32 -5.13 9.32 -3.56
N PHE A 33 -6.38 9.76 -3.51
CA PHE A 33 -7.13 9.89 -2.27
C PHE A 33 -8.00 8.67 -2.00
N GLY A 34 -7.97 8.23 -0.75
CA GLY A 34 -8.81 7.14 -0.27
C GLY A 34 -8.20 5.77 -0.46
N ALA A 35 -8.94 4.80 0.03
CA ALA A 35 -8.60 3.40 0.26
C ALA A 35 -7.51 3.20 1.34
N GLU A 36 -7.85 2.43 2.36
CA GLU A 36 -6.98 2.19 3.51
C GLU A 36 -5.71 1.41 3.16
N ASP A 37 -5.76 0.62 2.09
CA ASP A 37 -4.62 -0.16 1.62
C ASP A 37 -4.55 -0.10 0.10
N ARG A 38 -3.46 0.44 -0.41
CA ARG A 38 -3.20 0.53 -1.85
C ARG A 38 -1.90 -0.19 -2.18
N MET A 39 -1.97 -1.15 -3.07
CA MET A 39 -0.79 -1.81 -3.60
C MET A 39 -0.31 -1.09 -4.85
N TRP A 40 0.90 -0.61 -4.78
CA TRP A 40 1.65 -0.08 -5.90
C TRP A 40 2.94 -0.88 -6.11
N LEU A 41 3.73 -0.45 -7.07
CA LEU A 41 5.03 -1.02 -7.38
C LEU A 41 6.10 0.06 -7.34
N SER A 42 7.27 -0.29 -6.87
CA SER A 42 8.44 0.58 -6.84
C SER A 42 9.54 0.06 -7.77
N PRO A 43 10.54 0.89 -8.11
CA PRO A 43 10.84 2.21 -7.54
C PRO A 43 9.99 3.34 -8.11
N GLU A 44 9.71 4.35 -7.27
CA GLU A 44 9.01 5.56 -7.70
C GLU A 44 9.94 6.53 -8.42
N GLY A 45 11.14 6.73 -7.93
CA GLY A 45 12.10 7.65 -8.51
C GLY A 45 13.38 6.99 -9.00
N GLY A 46 14.22 7.78 -9.64
CA GLY A 46 15.52 7.37 -10.13
C GLY A 46 15.47 6.66 -11.48
N ARG A 47 16.64 6.16 -11.89
CA ARG A 47 16.89 5.59 -13.22
C ARG A 47 15.88 4.51 -13.64
N PHE A 48 15.35 3.73 -12.70
CA PHE A 48 14.47 2.60 -12.96
C PHE A 48 13.02 2.84 -12.54
N SER A 49 12.64 4.11 -12.35
CA SER A 49 11.30 4.49 -11.94
C SER A 49 10.22 3.91 -12.84
N LEU A 50 9.14 3.41 -12.25
CA LEU A 50 7.92 3.01 -12.93
C LEU A 50 6.92 4.18 -13.09
N TRP A 51 7.26 5.37 -12.56
CA TRP A 51 6.40 6.54 -12.43
C TRP A 51 6.78 7.67 -13.37
N PHE A 52 7.76 7.44 -14.24
CA PHE A 52 8.17 8.35 -15.28
C PHE A 52 8.35 7.61 -16.60
N LYS A 53 7.90 8.22 -17.68
CA LYS A 53 8.13 7.69 -19.03
C LYS A 53 9.62 7.70 -19.38
N PRO A 54 10.07 6.78 -20.23
CA PRO A 54 11.45 6.80 -20.70
C PRO A 54 11.86 8.16 -21.26
N GLY A 55 13.01 8.67 -20.78
CA GLY A 55 13.56 9.95 -21.20
C GLY A 55 12.88 11.19 -20.62
N ALA A 56 11.81 11.04 -19.83
CA ALA A 56 11.20 12.19 -19.16
C ALA A 56 12.04 12.70 -17.99
N GLU A 57 12.08 14.02 -17.81
CA GLU A 57 12.63 14.62 -16.61
C GLU A 57 11.75 14.25 -15.39
N GLN A 58 12.39 13.91 -14.27
CA GLN A 58 11.67 13.48 -13.05
C GLN A 58 11.20 14.67 -12.21
N THR A 59 10.17 15.33 -12.69
CA THR A 59 9.46 16.43 -12.03
C THR A 59 8.02 16.03 -11.72
N LEU A 60 7.35 16.75 -10.84
CA LEU A 60 5.94 16.48 -10.53
C LEU A 60 5.03 16.58 -11.76
N ASP A 61 5.37 17.47 -12.71
CA ASP A 61 4.57 17.62 -13.94
C ASP A 61 4.66 16.41 -14.87
N ASN A 62 5.77 15.68 -14.82
CA ASN A 62 6.00 14.48 -15.60
C ASN A 62 5.69 13.20 -14.85
N TRP A 63 5.41 13.30 -13.55
CA TRP A 63 5.03 12.14 -12.74
C TRP A 63 3.67 11.59 -13.21
N TYR A 64 3.60 10.31 -13.43
CA TYR A 64 2.36 9.68 -13.85
C TYR A 64 2.25 8.26 -13.26
N THR A 65 1.04 7.84 -13.01
CA THR A 65 0.79 6.44 -12.67
C THR A 65 0.41 5.67 -13.92
N ALA A 66 1.13 4.59 -14.20
CA ALA A 66 0.74 3.71 -15.29
C ALA A 66 -0.70 3.20 -15.05
N PRO A 67 -1.60 3.27 -16.06
CA PRO A 67 -2.98 2.83 -15.87
C PRO A 67 -3.10 1.40 -15.34
N ALA A 68 -2.21 0.50 -15.75
CA ALA A 68 -2.17 -0.85 -15.24
C ALA A 68 -1.94 -0.93 -13.71
N ILE A 69 -1.21 0.02 -13.13
CA ILE A 69 -0.98 0.08 -11.68
C ILE A 69 -2.16 0.73 -10.95
N ASN A 70 -2.75 1.80 -11.54
CA ASN A 70 -3.74 2.62 -10.84
C ASN A 70 -5.19 2.24 -11.14
N GLU A 71 -5.46 1.84 -12.38
CA GLU A 71 -6.82 1.66 -12.92
C GLU A 71 -7.06 0.24 -13.43
N GLY A 72 -6.02 -0.61 -13.40
CA GLY A 72 -6.10 -1.97 -13.92
C GLY A 72 -7.18 -2.78 -13.20
N ALA A 73 -8.03 -3.42 -13.98
CA ALA A 73 -9.03 -4.34 -13.44
C ALA A 73 -8.35 -5.62 -12.94
N TYR A 74 -8.79 -6.09 -11.78
CA TYR A 74 -8.41 -7.39 -11.24
C TYR A 74 -9.58 -8.35 -11.38
N GLU A 75 -9.29 -9.58 -11.76
CA GLU A 75 -10.24 -10.67 -11.73
C GLU A 75 -10.35 -11.20 -10.30
N ILE A 76 -11.57 -11.33 -9.79
CA ILE A 76 -11.82 -11.96 -8.49
C ILE A 76 -11.85 -13.46 -8.71
N THR A 77 -10.95 -14.16 -8.03
CA THR A 77 -10.75 -15.62 -8.18
C THR A 77 -11.12 -16.41 -6.92
N SER A 78 -11.56 -15.72 -5.84
CA SER A 78 -12.13 -16.37 -4.65
C SER A 78 -13.64 -16.65 -4.82
N ASP A 79 -14.20 -17.43 -3.90
CA ASP A 79 -15.65 -17.61 -3.82
C ASP A 79 -16.33 -16.27 -3.51
N ALA A 80 -17.31 -15.89 -4.32
CA ALA A 80 -18.07 -14.66 -4.14
C ALA A 80 -18.97 -14.67 -2.89
N ASN A 81 -19.20 -15.82 -2.29
CA ASN A 81 -19.99 -15.98 -1.05
C ASN A 81 -19.12 -15.96 0.21
N ASP A 82 -17.82 -15.84 0.10
CA ASP A 82 -16.93 -15.69 1.25
C ASP A 82 -16.80 -14.21 1.62
N ASP A 83 -17.53 -13.79 2.62
CA ASP A 83 -17.52 -12.40 3.10
C ASP A 83 -16.23 -12.02 3.87
N ALA A 84 -15.41 -12.99 4.25
CA ALA A 84 -14.21 -12.80 5.05
C ALA A 84 -12.91 -12.86 4.24
N TYR A 85 -12.97 -13.31 2.99
CA TYR A 85 -11.82 -13.51 2.14
C TYR A 85 -12.06 -13.09 0.70
N CYS A 86 -11.10 -12.38 0.13
CA CYS A 86 -11.11 -12.04 -1.29
C CYS A 86 -9.74 -12.26 -1.90
N ARG A 87 -9.68 -12.96 -3.02
CA ARG A 87 -8.50 -13.10 -3.86
C ARG A 87 -8.75 -12.47 -5.22
N MET A 88 -7.78 -11.66 -5.65
CA MET A 88 -7.82 -10.93 -6.90
C MET A 88 -6.51 -11.14 -7.66
N GLU A 89 -6.61 -11.26 -8.97
CA GLU A 89 -5.45 -11.47 -9.84
C GLU A 89 -5.52 -10.57 -11.06
N THR A 90 -4.35 -10.14 -11.54
CA THR A 90 -4.22 -9.42 -12.81
C THR A 90 -2.86 -9.67 -13.43
N ARG A 91 -2.77 -9.41 -14.73
CA ARG A 91 -1.49 -9.38 -15.45
C ARG A 91 -1.29 -8.00 -16.04
N MET A 92 -0.11 -7.46 -15.88
CA MET A 92 0.21 -6.11 -16.35
C MET A 92 1.56 -6.06 -17.04
N LYS A 93 1.64 -5.23 -18.07
CA LYS A 93 2.90 -4.85 -18.70
C LYS A 93 3.26 -3.44 -18.30
N LEU A 94 4.48 -3.26 -17.86
CA LEU A 94 5.01 -1.98 -17.40
C LEU A 94 6.34 -1.71 -18.08
N GLN A 95 6.71 -0.44 -18.17
CA GLN A 95 8.00 0.00 -18.64
C GLN A 95 8.57 1.00 -17.63
N ASN A 96 9.86 0.86 -17.31
CA ASN A 96 10.53 1.81 -16.43
C ASN A 96 11.14 2.99 -17.21
N ALA A 97 11.66 3.98 -16.49
CA ALA A 97 12.28 5.17 -17.08
C ALA A 97 13.54 4.88 -17.93
N SER A 98 14.14 3.70 -17.79
CA SER A 98 15.22 3.19 -18.65
C SER A 98 14.73 2.35 -19.82
N ALA A 99 13.43 2.37 -20.12
CA ALA A 99 12.78 1.62 -21.20
C ALA A 99 12.83 0.08 -21.03
N THR A 100 13.15 -0.44 -19.84
CA THR A 100 13.04 -1.87 -19.58
C THR A 100 11.57 -2.25 -19.40
N GLU A 101 11.14 -3.28 -20.11
CA GLU A 101 9.78 -3.80 -20.04
C GLU A 101 9.67 -4.94 -19.03
N PHE A 102 8.57 -4.96 -18.29
CA PHE A 102 8.20 -5.98 -17.33
C PHE A 102 6.84 -6.57 -17.69
N ASP A 103 6.73 -7.88 -17.59
CA ASP A 103 5.47 -8.62 -17.68
C ASP A 103 5.23 -9.27 -16.32
N LEU A 104 4.25 -8.78 -15.58
CA LEU A 104 4.03 -9.12 -14.19
C LEU A 104 2.65 -9.73 -14.00
N GLU A 105 2.59 -10.81 -13.24
CA GLU A 105 1.35 -11.32 -12.67
C GLU A 105 1.29 -10.87 -11.22
N VAL A 106 0.19 -10.26 -10.86
CA VAL A 106 -0.07 -9.77 -9.51
C VAL A 106 -1.24 -10.54 -8.92
N ARG A 107 -1.01 -11.13 -7.75
CA ARG A 107 -2.05 -11.71 -6.91
C ARG A 107 -2.15 -10.92 -5.62
N ARG A 108 -3.37 -10.65 -5.24
CA ARG A 108 -3.69 -9.93 -4.04
C ARG A 108 -4.76 -10.69 -3.26
N GLU A 109 -4.49 -10.98 -2.00
CA GLU A 109 -5.43 -11.63 -1.09
C GLU A 109 -5.71 -10.71 0.08
N VAL A 110 -6.95 -10.60 0.48
CA VAL A 110 -7.40 -9.85 1.65
C VAL A 110 -8.25 -10.75 2.50
N ARG A 111 -7.91 -10.87 3.78
CA ARG A 111 -8.61 -11.70 4.74
C ARG A 111 -8.97 -10.89 5.98
N LEU A 112 -10.22 -10.95 6.40
CA LEU A 112 -10.62 -10.45 7.72
C LEU A 112 -10.07 -11.38 8.79
N LEU A 113 -9.55 -10.78 9.85
CA LEU A 113 -9.00 -11.50 10.99
C LEU A 113 -10.04 -11.57 12.11
N ASN A 114 -10.20 -12.75 12.68
CA ASN A 114 -11.02 -12.97 13.85
C ASN A 114 -10.23 -12.81 15.16
N GLU A 115 -10.88 -12.96 16.30
CA GLU A 115 -10.24 -12.80 17.62
C GLU A 115 -9.10 -13.80 17.86
N ALA A 116 -9.21 -15.03 17.35
CA ALA A 116 -8.16 -16.04 17.48
C ALA A 116 -6.92 -15.70 16.65
N ASP A 117 -7.13 -15.21 15.42
CA ASP A 117 -6.05 -14.69 14.57
C ASP A 117 -5.33 -13.53 15.28
N MET A 118 -6.10 -12.60 15.84
CA MET A 118 -5.58 -11.45 16.57
C MET A 118 -4.78 -11.85 17.82
N ALA A 119 -5.28 -12.80 18.59
CA ALA A 119 -4.57 -13.35 19.75
C ALA A 119 -3.25 -14.02 19.35
N GLY A 120 -3.24 -14.72 18.22
CA GLY A 120 -2.01 -15.33 17.67
C GLY A 120 -0.95 -14.31 17.25
N LEU A 121 -1.38 -13.15 16.70
CA LEU A 121 -0.47 -12.11 16.24
C LEU A 121 0.03 -11.19 17.36
N PHE A 122 -0.84 -10.80 18.27
CA PHE A 122 -0.58 -9.77 19.30
C PHE A 122 -0.50 -10.32 20.72
N GLY A 123 -0.70 -11.62 20.91
CA GLY A 123 -0.70 -12.25 22.21
C GLY A 123 -1.81 -11.72 23.12
N THR A 124 -1.55 -11.66 24.43
CA THR A 124 -2.51 -11.17 25.42
C THR A 124 -2.89 -9.69 25.25
N ALA A 125 -2.10 -8.91 24.52
CA ALA A 125 -2.44 -7.52 24.21
C ALA A 125 -3.72 -7.43 23.34
N ALA A 126 -3.99 -8.43 22.50
CA ALA A 126 -5.21 -8.48 21.70
C ALA A 126 -6.49 -8.57 22.54
N ILE A 127 -6.42 -9.18 23.73
CA ILE A 127 -7.54 -9.33 24.65
C ILE A 127 -8.01 -7.98 25.19
N HIS A 128 -7.09 -7.02 25.33
CA HIS A 128 -7.42 -5.68 25.82
C HIS A 128 -8.15 -4.83 24.78
N PHE A 129 -8.09 -5.16 23.49
CA PHE A 129 -8.87 -4.48 22.44
C PHE A 129 -10.34 -4.91 22.42
N SER A 130 -10.65 -6.05 23.01
CA SER A 130 -12.03 -6.57 23.17
C SER A 130 -12.77 -5.94 24.36
N VAL A 131 -12.12 -5.10 25.18
CA VAL A 131 -12.71 -4.56 26.40
C VAL A 131 -13.42 -3.23 26.13
N ASP A 132 -14.73 -3.24 26.40
CA ASP A 132 -15.62 -2.09 26.61
C ASP A 132 -15.52 -0.91 25.64
N GLY A 133 -16.29 -1.00 24.54
CA GLY A 133 -16.64 0.15 23.71
C GLY A 133 -15.64 0.47 22.58
N VAL A 134 -14.57 -0.29 22.43
CA VAL A 134 -13.66 -0.16 21.29
C VAL A 134 -14.22 -0.95 20.10
N LYS A 135 -14.45 -0.25 18.99
CA LYS A 135 -14.78 -0.90 17.72
C LYS A 135 -13.48 -1.18 16.98
N MET A 136 -13.30 -2.42 16.55
CA MET A 136 -12.09 -2.88 15.86
C MET A 136 -12.45 -3.57 14.55
N VAL A 137 -11.63 -3.34 13.54
CA VAL A 137 -11.58 -4.13 12.31
C VAL A 137 -10.13 -4.53 12.11
N ALA A 138 -9.89 -5.81 11.86
CA ALA A 138 -8.58 -6.34 11.54
C ALA A 138 -8.61 -7.10 10.22
N TYR A 139 -7.60 -6.92 9.42
CA TYR A 139 -7.42 -7.62 8.15
C TYR A 139 -5.95 -7.85 7.86
N GLU A 140 -5.70 -8.83 7.02
CA GLU A 140 -4.39 -9.14 6.49
C GLU A 140 -4.41 -9.05 4.97
N THR A 141 -3.34 -8.53 4.38
CA THR A 141 -3.16 -8.58 2.92
C THR A 141 -1.92 -9.39 2.57
N ILE A 142 -2.07 -10.30 1.60
CA ILE A 142 -0.97 -11.06 1.02
C ILE A 142 -0.84 -10.62 -0.42
N ASN A 143 0.30 -10.05 -0.76
CA ASN A 143 0.56 -9.50 -2.08
C ASN A 143 1.72 -10.26 -2.72
N THR A 144 1.49 -10.81 -3.90
CA THR A 144 2.48 -11.57 -4.66
C THR A 144 2.65 -10.95 -6.03
N VAL A 145 3.89 -10.70 -6.41
CA VAL A 145 4.26 -10.29 -7.78
C VAL A 145 5.15 -11.37 -8.37
N THR A 146 4.70 -11.94 -9.48
CA THR A 146 5.45 -12.96 -10.23
C THR A 146 5.93 -12.35 -11.53
N ASN A 147 7.23 -12.41 -11.78
CA ASN A 147 7.77 -12.04 -13.09
C ASN A 147 7.42 -13.13 -14.13
N ARG A 148 6.70 -12.75 -15.16
CA ARG A 148 6.31 -13.60 -16.30
C ARG A 148 7.08 -13.25 -17.58
N GLY A 149 7.89 -12.20 -17.53
CA GLY A 149 8.78 -11.77 -18.59
C GLY A 149 10.22 -12.29 -18.45
N PRO A 150 11.17 -11.69 -19.15
CA PRO A 150 12.58 -11.97 -18.99
C PRO A 150 13.06 -11.76 -17.55
N ALA A 151 14.16 -12.42 -17.17
CA ALA A 151 14.75 -12.27 -15.85
C ALA A 151 15.09 -10.81 -15.56
N MET A 152 14.66 -10.31 -14.41
CA MET A 152 15.04 -8.98 -13.94
C MET A 152 16.51 -8.95 -13.53
N THR A 153 17.20 -7.88 -13.90
CA THR A 153 18.61 -7.67 -13.57
C THR A 153 18.78 -6.33 -12.87
N LYS A 154 19.86 -6.19 -12.10
CA LYS A 154 20.20 -4.91 -11.46
C LYS A 154 20.46 -3.80 -12.49
N ASP A 155 20.94 -4.14 -13.68
CA ASP A 155 21.22 -3.18 -14.74
C ASP A 155 19.99 -2.73 -15.53
N GLY A 156 18.97 -3.60 -15.60
CA GLY A 156 17.68 -3.28 -16.21
C GLY A 156 16.65 -2.72 -15.24
N GLY A 157 16.90 -2.90 -13.96
CA GLY A 157 16.00 -2.53 -12.87
C GLY A 157 15.27 -3.74 -12.29
N LEU A 158 14.91 -3.61 -11.02
CA LEU A 158 14.12 -4.57 -10.26
C LEU A 158 12.81 -3.91 -9.84
N VAL A 159 11.77 -4.70 -9.72
CA VAL A 159 10.46 -4.26 -9.24
C VAL A 159 10.23 -4.82 -7.85
N SER A 160 9.67 -4.01 -6.97
CA SER A 160 9.22 -4.44 -5.65
C SER A 160 7.81 -3.95 -5.32
N ILE A 161 7.19 -4.61 -4.37
CA ILE A 161 5.87 -4.23 -3.85
C ILE A 161 6.02 -2.99 -2.99
N TRP A 162 5.08 -2.06 -3.16
CA TRP A 162 4.95 -0.85 -2.34
C TRP A 162 3.50 -0.74 -1.85
N ILE A 163 3.30 -0.90 -0.55
CA ILE A 163 1.98 -0.78 0.07
C ILE A 163 1.85 0.58 0.73
N LEU A 164 0.76 1.28 0.40
CA LEU A 164 0.44 2.58 0.97
C LEU A 164 -0.81 2.44 1.83
N GLY A 165 -0.68 2.78 3.12
CA GLY A 165 -1.81 2.93 4.02
C GLY A 165 -2.29 4.38 4.01
N MET A 166 -3.54 4.61 3.64
CA MET A 166 -4.16 5.94 3.65
C MET A 166 -5.40 5.91 4.53
N GLN A 167 -5.20 6.16 5.80
CA GLN A 167 -6.26 6.17 6.80
C GLN A 167 -6.83 7.57 6.98
N ASN A 168 -8.10 7.67 7.39
CA ASN A 168 -8.66 8.95 7.77
C ASN A 168 -7.90 9.53 8.96
N SER A 169 -7.41 10.76 8.79
CA SER A 169 -6.75 11.50 9.85
C SER A 169 -7.74 12.03 10.90
N GLY A 170 -7.24 12.33 12.07
CA GLY A 170 -8.03 12.97 13.13
C GLY A 170 -7.12 13.43 14.27
N PRO A 171 -7.58 14.36 15.12
CA PRO A 171 -6.73 15.06 16.09
C PRO A 171 -6.08 14.11 17.12
N ARG A 172 -6.58 12.90 17.26
CA ARG A 172 -6.05 11.87 18.17
C ARG A 172 -5.62 10.60 17.46
N THR A 173 -5.52 10.62 16.13
CA THR A 173 -5.13 9.46 15.35
C THR A 173 -3.64 9.20 15.51
N VAL A 174 -3.31 7.98 15.91
CA VAL A 174 -1.93 7.49 16.03
C VAL A 174 -1.82 6.19 15.24
N VAL A 175 -0.82 6.12 14.37
CA VAL A 175 -0.41 4.88 13.72
C VAL A 175 0.62 4.21 14.62
N VAL A 176 0.38 2.95 14.94
CA VAL A 176 1.29 2.11 15.73
C VAL A 176 1.81 0.99 14.82
N VAL A 177 3.13 0.96 14.61
CA VAL A 177 3.77 -0.06 13.79
C VAL A 177 4.68 -0.91 14.68
N PRO A 178 4.21 -2.09 15.14
CA PRO A 178 5.06 -3.03 15.87
C PRO A 178 6.17 -3.55 14.96
N TYR A 179 7.37 -3.72 15.50
CA TYR A 179 8.48 -4.30 14.76
C TYR A 179 9.32 -5.25 15.61
N ARG A 180 10.01 -6.17 14.96
CA ARG A 180 10.97 -7.04 15.63
C ARG A 180 12.33 -6.37 15.65
N GLN A 181 12.92 -6.24 16.81
CA GLN A 181 14.29 -5.77 16.95
C GLN A 181 15.27 -6.66 16.15
N GLY A 182 16.35 -6.08 15.73
CA GLY A 182 17.40 -6.79 15.00
C GLY A 182 18.56 -5.87 14.65
N ASP A 183 19.58 -6.44 14.08
CA ASP A 183 20.75 -5.70 13.62
C ASP A 183 20.40 -4.87 12.37
N GLU A 184 20.43 -3.56 12.51
CA GLU A 184 20.14 -2.63 11.43
C GLU A 184 21.17 -2.70 10.27
N THR A 185 22.37 -3.22 10.53
CA THR A 185 23.35 -3.43 9.45
C THR A 185 22.91 -4.53 8.48
N GLN A 186 22.09 -5.46 8.96
CA GLN A 186 21.56 -6.57 8.15
C GLN A 186 20.15 -6.29 7.62
N ARG A 187 19.32 -5.59 8.40
CA ARG A 187 17.89 -5.37 8.11
C ARG A 187 17.57 -3.99 7.58
N GLY A 188 18.54 -3.07 7.64
CA GLY A 188 18.32 -1.66 7.38
C GLY A 188 17.72 -0.93 8.59
N PRO A 189 17.57 0.39 8.50
CA PRO A 189 17.02 1.20 9.59
C PRO A 189 15.57 0.82 9.88
N VAL A 190 15.19 0.89 11.16
CA VAL A 190 13.82 0.60 11.62
C VAL A 190 12.79 1.49 10.94
N VAL A 191 13.14 2.74 10.67
CA VAL A 191 12.26 3.70 10.00
C VAL A 191 13.06 4.62 9.10
N LYS A 192 12.49 4.93 7.92
CA LYS A 192 12.91 6.04 7.07
C LYS A 192 11.77 7.04 7.02
N SER A 193 12.04 8.27 7.43
CA SER A 193 11.04 9.32 7.60
C SER A 193 11.40 10.62 6.87
N ASP A 194 12.20 10.50 5.83
CA ASP A 194 12.77 11.63 5.09
C ASP A 194 12.55 11.56 3.57
N TYR A 195 11.75 10.60 3.11
CA TYR A 195 11.55 10.37 1.66
C TYR A 195 10.75 11.50 1.00
N PHE A 196 9.64 11.91 1.59
CA PHE A 196 8.79 13.01 1.11
C PHE A 196 9.00 14.32 1.88
N GLY A 197 10.04 14.41 2.69
CA GLY A 197 10.31 15.48 3.61
C GLY A 197 10.58 14.93 5.01
N HIS A 198 11.15 15.74 5.86
CA HIS A 198 11.50 15.31 7.21
C HIS A 198 10.26 15.28 8.11
N VAL A 199 9.97 14.14 8.73
CA VAL A 199 8.90 14.04 9.74
C VAL A 199 9.43 14.60 11.07
N PRO A 200 8.79 15.63 11.66
CA PRO A 200 9.24 16.22 12.92
C PRO A 200 9.25 15.21 14.08
N PRO A 201 10.21 15.30 14.99
CA PRO A 201 10.35 14.35 16.12
C PRO A 201 9.12 14.26 17.03
N GLU A 202 8.36 15.35 17.15
CA GLU A 202 7.13 15.37 17.95
C GLU A 202 5.99 14.53 17.32
N ARG A 203 6.12 14.17 16.05
CA ARG A 203 5.14 13.37 15.31
C ARG A 203 5.57 11.91 15.17
N LEU A 204 6.84 11.59 15.38
CA LEU A 204 7.40 10.26 15.18
C LEU A 204 8.22 9.85 16.40
N LYS A 205 7.79 8.82 17.09
CA LYS A 205 8.52 8.23 18.21
C LYS A 205 8.86 6.77 17.93
N VAL A 206 10.12 6.43 17.99
CA VAL A 206 10.60 5.05 17.92
C VAL A 206 10.85 4.55 19.34
N THR A 207 10.21 3.45 19.68
CA THR A 207 10.43 2.72 20.94
C THR A 207 11.08 1.36 20.62
N PRO A 208 11.55 0.60 21.62
CA PRO A 208 12.08 -0.75 21.35
C PRO A 208 11.08 -1.73 20.71
N GLU A 209 9.79 -1.46 20.79
CA GLU A 209 8.74 -2.40 20.40
C GLU A 209 7.90 -1.92 19.22
N ALA A 210 7.79 -0.59 19.03
CA ALA A 210 6.94 -0.02 18.01
C ALA A 210 7.39 1.38 17.56
N ILE A 211 7.00 1.73 16.35
CA ILE A 211 7.02 3.10 15.85
C ILE A 211 5.63 3.69 16.11
N LEU A 212 5.57 4.87 16.69
CA LEU A 212 4.35 5.64 16.92
C LEU A 212 4.40 6.88 16.02
N PHE A 213 3.40 7.02 15.16
CA PHE A 213 3.28 8.16 14.27
C PHE A 213 1.96 8.88 14.48
N ARG A 214 2.02 10.18 14.75
CA ARG A 214 0.84 11.03 14.91
C ARG A 214 0.29 11.41 13.54
N ALA A 215 -0.91 10.92 13.23
CA ALA A 215 -1.58 11.09 11.93
C ALA A 215 -2.82 11.99 12.07
N ASP A 216 -2.62 13.21 12.55
CA ASP A 216 -3.71 14.17 12.82
C ASP A 216 -4.17 14.97 11.59
N GLY A 217 -3.45 14.91 10.49
CA GLY A 217 -3.78 15.65 9.27
C GLY A 217 -3.41 17.14 9.32
N GLU A 218 -2.58 17.56 10.28
CA GLU A 218 -2.14 18.96 10.42
C GLU A 218 -0.86 19.30 9.64
N TYR A 219 -0.38 18.36 8.79
CA TYR A 219 0.86 18.54 8.04
C TYR A 219 0.70 18.09 6.61
#